data_1ebb80fbbc44f096ab313a30310f6b6d
#
_entry.id   1ebb80fbbc44f096ab313a30310f6b6d
#
_cell.length_a   1.000
_cell.length_b   1.000
_cell.length_c   1.000
_cell.angle_alpha   90.00
_cell.angle_beta   90.00
_cell.angle_gamma   90.00
#
_symmetry.space_group_name_H-M   'P 1'
#
loop_
_entity.id
_entity.type
_entity.pdbx_description
1 polymer ?
#
loop_
_entity_poly.entity_id
_entity_poly.type
_entity_poly.pdbx_seq_one_letter_code
_entity_poly.pdbx_strand_id
1 'polypeptide(L)'
;MMVNEYSGMAYGMRNELDLNKNQLKLYEDTIIPALKNNYKSMQLGYEQNTEELFMLYDAWEQLNMAQLEYFEILTKALQTQTEIDRLIERR
;
A
#
# COMPACT_ATOMS: atom_id res chain seq x y z
N MET A 1 -15.70 28.63 17.51
CA MET A 1 -16.24 27.28 17.39
C MET A 1 -16.13 26.71 16.03
N MET A 2 -16.35 27.50 14.97
CA MET A 2 -16.02 27.06 13.61
C MET A 2 -14.56 26.69 13.46
N VAL A 3 -13.67 27.37 14.17
CA VAL A 3 -12.22 27.11 14.11
C VAL A 3 -11.87 25.71 14.61
N ASN A 4 -12.58 25.22 15.63
CA ASN A 4 -12.33 23.90 16.20
C ASN A 4 -12.75 22.77 15.26
N GLU A 5 -13.86 22.92 14.56
CA GLU A 5 -14.30 21.93 13.56
C GLU A 5 -13.33 21.86 12.39
N TYR A 6 -12.82 22.98 11.95
CA TYR A 6 -11.87 23.07 10.87
C TYR A 6 -10.54 22.41 11.24
N SER A 7 -10.06 22.69 12.45
CA SER A 7 -8.84 22.07 12.98
C SER A 7 -9.01 20.56 13.14
N GLY A 8 -10.19 20.11 13.57
CA GLY A 8 -10.49 18.69 13.71
C GLY A 8 -10.45 17.93 12.38
N MET A 9 -10.98 18.54 11.31
CA MET A 9 -10.92 17.93 9.97
C MET A 9 -9.49 17.80 9.46
N ALA A 10 -8.71 18.86 9.57
CA ALA A 10 -7.31 18.85 9.13
C ALA A 10 -6.49 17.85 9.93
N TYR A 11 -6.72 17.75 11.22
CA TYR A 11 -6.05 16.80 12.09
C TYR A 11 -6.41 15.36 11.74
N GLY A 12 -7.69 15.09 11.46
CA GLY A 12 -8.14 13.76 11.03
C GLY A 12 -7.51 13.33 9.71
N MET A 13 -7.40 14.26 8.75
CA MET A 13 -6.74 14.00 7.47
C MET A 13 -5.25 13.67 7.64
N ARG A 14 -4.56 14.36 8.54
CA ARG A 14 -3.16 14.06 8.85
C ARG A 14 -2.99 12.68 9.46
N ASN A 15 -3.88 12.29 10.37
CA ASN A 15 -3.86 10.96 10.95
C ASN A 15 -4.08 9.89 9.89
N GLU A 16 -5.02 10.09 8.98
CA GLU A 16 -5.26 9.19 7.86
C GLU A 16 -4.03 9.08 6.97
N LEU A 17 -3.40 10.21 6.65
CA LEU A 17 -2.19 10.24 5.85
C LEU A 17 -1.04 9.49 6.52
N ASP A 18 -0.86 9.67 7.82
CA ASP A 18 0.18 8.96 8.58
C ASP A 18 -0.06 7.46 8.60
N LEU A 19 -1.32 7.04 8.77
CA LEU A 19 -1.68 5.62 8.68
C LEU A 19 -1.39 5.06 7.29
N ASN A 20 -1.72 5.80 6.24
CA ASN A 20 -1.44 5.39 4.87
C ASN A 20 0.06 5.27 4.62
N LYS A 21 0.86 6.22 5.12
CA LYS A 21 2.31 6.16 5.01
C LYS A 21 2.89 4.94 5.73
N ASN A 22 2.38 4.62 6.91
CA ASN A 22 2.79 3.43 7.66
C ASN A 22 2.45 2.15 6.91
N GLN A 23 1.26 2.08 6.31
CA GLN A 23 0.87 0.95 5.47
C GLN A 23 1.75 0.82 4.23
N LEU A 24 2.04 1.93 3.56
CA LEU A 24 2.93 1.93 2.39
C LEU A 24 4.31 1.39 2.74
N LYS A 25 4.85 1.82 3.88
CA LYS A 25 6.14 1.34 4.36
C LYS A 25 6.11 -0.15 4.65
N LEU A 26 5.03 -0.64 5.26
CA LEU A 26 4.86 -2.06 5.53
C LEU A 26 4.85 -2.88 4.23
N TYR A 27 4.14 -2.41 3.21
CA TYR A 27 4.13 -3.06 1.91
C TYR A 27 5.51 -3.05 1.25
N GLU A 28 6.20 -1.92 1.29
CA GLU A 28 7.52 -1.77 0.67
C GLU A 28 8.59 -2.62 1.35
N ASP A 29 8.60 -2.65 2.68
CA ASP A 29 9.69 -3.24 3.44
C ASP A 29 9.45 -4.70 3.82
N THR A 30 8.20 -5.12 3.91
CA THR A 30 7.84 -6.44 4.45
C THR A 30 6.99 -7.26 3.49
N ILE A 31 5.82 -6.76 3.09
CA ILE A 31 4.82 -7.56 2.37
C ILE A 31 5.28 -7.90 0.95
N ILE A 32 5.62 -6.89 0.17
CA ILE A 32 6.03 -7.09 -1.22
C ILE A 32 7.33 -7.87 -1.33
N PRO A 33 8.39 -7.56 -0.55
CA PRO A 33 9.60 -8.38 -0.58
C PRO A 33 9.37 -9.84 -0.20
N ALA A 34 8.53 -10.11 0.80
CA ALA A 34 8.20 -11.47 1.21
C ALA A 34 7.48 -12.23 0.09
N LEU A 35 6.52 -11.59 -0.58
CA LEU A 35 5.79 -12.19 -1.69
C LEU A 35 6.67 -12.39 -2.92
N LYS A 36 7.61 -11.49 -3.18
CA LYS A 36 8.61 -11.66 -4.24
C LYS A 36 9.50 -12.87 -3.99
N ASN A 37 9.97 -13.04 -2.76
CA ASN A 37 10.77 -14.18 -2.38
C ASN A 37 9.99 -15.49 -2.50
N ASN A 38 8.72 -15.48 -2.09
CA ASN A 38 7.84 -16.63 -2.25
C ASN A 38 7.65 -17.00 -3.73
N TYR A 39 7.41 -15.99 -4.57
CA TYR A 39 7.26 -16.20 -6.01
C TYR A 39 8.54 -16.81 -6.62
N LYS A 40 9.70 -16.26 -6.25
CA LYS A 40 11.00 -16.80 -6.72
C LYS A 40 11.19 -18.25 -6.31
N SER A 41 10.85 -18.58 -5.07
CA SER A 41 10.96 -19.97 -4.57
C SER A 41 10.05 -20.90 -5.33
N MET A 42 8.81 -20.48 -5.60
CA MET A 42 7.85 -21.27 -6.36
C MET A 42 8.27 -21.44 -7.82
N GLN A 43 8.83 -20.38 -8.41
CA GLN A 43 9.34 -20.43 -9.77
C GLN A 43 10.50 -21.42 -9.90
N LEU A 44 11.45 -21.36 -8.96
CA LEU A 44 12.57 -22.29 -8.92
C LEU A 44 12.09 -23.73 -8.71
N GLY A 45 11.17 -23.94 -7.79
CA GLY A 45 10.56 -25.25 -7.55
C GLY A 45 9.86 -25.80 -8.76
N TYR A 46 9.13 -24.96 -9.50
CA TYR A 46 8.46 -25.37 -10.73
C TYR A 46 9.47 -25.78 -11.80
N GLU A 47 10.55 -25.01 -11.98
CA GLU A 47 11.62 -25.34 -12.92
C GLU A 47 12.30 -26.67 -12.57
N GLN A 48 12.39 -27.00 -11.30
CA GLN A 48 12.97 -28.25 -10.81
C GLN A 48 11.94 -29.38 -10.68
N ASN A 49 10.71 -29.16 -11.14
CA ASN A 49 9.59 -30.11 -11.05
C ASN A 49 9.23 -30.51 -9.62
N THR A 50 9.53 -29.65 -8.62
CA THR A 50 9.17 -29.88 -7.24
C THR A 50 7.91 -29.15 -6.82
N GLU A 51 7.43 -28.19 -7.64
CA GLU A 51 6.23 -27.43 -7.39
C GLU A 51 5.26 -27.54 -8.57
N GLU A 52 3.95 -27.41 -8.27
CA GLU A 52 2.91 -27.43 -9.28
C GLU A 52 2.71 -26.05 -9.90
N LEU A 53 2.28 -26.03 -11.16
CA LEU A 53 2.01 -24.79 -11.90
C LEU A 53 0.99 -23.91 -11.18
N PHE A 54 -0.03 -24.52 -10.57
CA PHE A 54 -1.07 -23.76 -9.87
C PHE A 54 -0.51 -23.00 -8.66
N MET A 55 0.46 -23.57 -7.96
CA MET A 55 1.09 -22.92 -6.82
C MET A 55 1.94 -21.73 -7.27
N LEU A 56 2.63 -21.87 -8.40
CA LEU A 56 3.38 -20.76 -9.00
C LEU A 56 2.44 -19.62 -9.42
N TYR A 57 1.34 -19.98 -10.07
CA TYR A 57 0.34 -18.99 -10.49
C TYR A 57 -0.27 -18.26 -9.30
N ASP A 58 -0.59 -18.99 -8.24
CA ASP A 58 -1.15 -18.42 -7.02
C ASP A 58 -0.18 -17.43 -6.36
N ALA A 59 1.11 -17.79 -6.29
CA ALA A 59 2.14 -16.90 -5.74
C ALA A 59 2.27 -15.61 -6.58
N TRP A 60 2.21 -15.74 -7.90
CA TRP A 60 2.24 -14.60 -8.82
C TRP A 60 1.03 -13.70 -8.62
N GLU A 61 -0.15 -14.27 -8.49
CA GLU A 61 -1.38 -13.54 -8.27
C GLU A 61 -1.36 -12.76 -6.95
N GLN A 62 -0.89 -13.41 -5.87
CA GLN A 62 -0.75 -12.75 -4.58
C GLN A 62 0.20 -11.55 -4.64
N LEU A 63 1.31 -11.70 -5.34
CA LEU A 63 2.25 -10.60 -5.53
C LEU A 63 1.62 -9.44 -6.30
N ASN A 64 0.92 -9.72 -7.38
CA ASN A 64 0.24 -8.70 -8.17
C ASN A 64 -0.85 -7.98 -7.37
N MET A 65 -1.63 -8.72 -6.59
CA MET A 65 -2.66 -8.12 -5.74
C MET A 65 -2.07 -7.20 -4.70
N ALA A 66 -0.96 -7.59 -4.08
CA ALA A 66 -0.28 -6.74 -3.11
C ALA A 66 0.26 -5.46 -3.75
N GLN A 67 0.79 -5.55 -4.97
CA GLN A 67 1.27 -4.38 -5.70
C GLN A 67 0.13 -3.44 -6.07
N LEU A 68 -1.02 -3.98 -6.47
CA LEU A 68 -2.21 -3.17 -6.76
C LEU A 68 -2.72 -2.48 -5.50
N GLU A 69 -2.78 -3.17 -4.38
CA GLU A 69 -3.17 -2.59 -3.09
C GLU A 69 -2.22 -1.47 -2.69
N TYR A 70 -0.92 -1.68 -2.91
CA TYR A 70 0.08 -0.65 -2.66
C TYR A 70 -0.21 0.62 -3.47
N PHE A 71 -0.49 0.48 -4.76
CA PHE A 71 -0.80 1.62 -5.62
C PHE A 71 -2.10 2.30 -5.21
N GLU A 72 -3.11 1.55 -4.78
CA GLU A 72 -4.35 2.12 -4.29
C GLU A 72 -4.13 2.95 -3.03
N ILE A 73 -3.36 2.44 -2.09
CA ILE A 73 -3.02 3.16 -0.86
C ILE A 73 -2.20 4.41 -1.19
N LEU A 74 -1.24 4.29 -2.10
CA LEU A 74 -0.41 5.42 -2.54
C LEU A 74 -1.26 6.52 -3.17
N THR A 75 -2.18 6.15 -4.05
CA THR A 75 -3.10 7.10 -4.69
C THR A 75 -3.94 7.82 -3.66
N LYS A 76 -4.48 7.08 -2.71
CA LYS A 76 -5.29 7.64 -1.63
C LYS A 76 -4.49 8.61 -0.75
N ALA A 77 -3.24 8.25 -0.43
CA ALA A 77 -2.36 9.11 0.34
C ALA A 77 -2.05 10.41 -0.41
N LEU A 78 -1.83 10.34 -1.71
CA LEU A 78 -1.59 11.54 -2.54
C LEU A 78 -2.83 12.42 -2.61
N GLN A 79 -4.01 11.85 -2.72
CA GLN A 79 -5.27 12.59 -2.71
C GLN A 79 -5.48 13.30 -1.37
N THR A 80 -5.23 12.62 -0.27
CA THR A 80 -5.33 13.20 1.07
C THR A 80 -4.33 14.34 1.24
N GLN A 81 -3.11 14.17 0.77
CA GLN A 81 -2.08 15.21 0.82
C GLN A 81 -2.53 16.45 0.03
N THR A 82 -3.10 16.25 -1.14
CA THR A 82 -3.60 17.35 -1.98
C THR A 82 -4.74 18.11 -1.26
N GLU A 83 -5.63 17.41 -0.61
CA GLU A 83 -6.72 18.03 0.14
C GLU A 83 -6.20 18.85 1.33
N ILE A 84 -5.20 18.33 2.03
CA ILE A 84 -4.56 19.06 3.14
C ILE A 84 -3.91 20.33 2.61
N ASP A 85 -3.20 20.26 1.49
CA ASP A 85 -2.55 21.40 0.88
C ASP A 85 -3.56 22.47 0.45
N ARG A 86 -4.70 22.05 -0.10
CA ARG A 86 -5.77 22.97 -0.46
C ARG A 86 -6.38 23.69 0.75
N LEU A 87 -6.56 22.98 1.86
CA LEU A 87 -7.06 23.58 3.08
C LEU A 87 -6.10 24.62 3.64
N ILE A 88 -4.80 24.37 3.52
CA ILE A 88 -3.76 25.31 3.97
C ILE A 88 -3.73 26.54 3.06
N GLU A 89 -3.83 26.37 1.74
CA GLU A 89 -3.79 27.48 0.78
C GLU A 89 -4.98 28.41 0.87
N ARG A 90 -6.11 27.95 1.34
CA ARG A 90 -7.33 28.76 1.49
C ARG A 90 -7.27 29.79 2.61
N ARG A 91 -6.21 29.82 3.35
CA ARG A 91 -5.98 30.85 4.35
C ARG A 91 -5.30 32.04 3.70
#